data_603f21de339e4c9ccd414c703e88c61e
#
_entry.id   603f21de339e4c9ccd414c703e88c61e
#
_cell.length_a   1.000
_cell.length_b   1.000
_cell.length_c   1.000
_cell.angle_alpha   90.00
_cell.angle_beta   90.00
_cell.angle_gamma   90.00
#
_symmetry.space_group_name_H-M   'P 1'
#
loop_
_entity.id
_entity.type
_entity.pdbx_description
1 polymer ?
#
loop_
_entity_poly.entity_id
_entity_poly.type
_entity_poly.pdbx_seq_one_letter_code
_entity_poly.pdbx_strand_id
1 'polypeptide(L)'
;MVAIFLYVIAHHHKNRVVGFQFKRSGDTISRHVNTVLKGVIRLQGELLKEPVAVPTSSIDQRWNCFKNFLGALDGTHISVHIATADKPRYRTRKSAIATNVLGVCSQDLEVIYVYPGWEGSAADSRVLREAIYKKNGLKVPHVIY
;
A
#
# COMPACT_ATOMS: atom_id res chain seq x y z
N MET A 1 -16.46 -2.36 -16.95
CA MET A 1 -15.65 -3.06 -15.96
C MET A 1 -14.97 -2.11 -14.99
N VAL A 2 -14.17 -1.14 -15.46
CA VAL A 2 -13.45 -0.17 -14.61
C VAL A 2 -14.39 0.62 -13.69
N ALA A 3 -15.50 1.15 -14.18
CA ALA A 3 -16.48 1.87 -13.35
C ALA A 3 -17.01 1.03 -12.18
N ILE A 4 -17.27 -0.26 -12.40
CA ILE A 4 -17.69 -1.19 -11.33
C ILE A 4 -16.58 -1.33 -10.28
N PHE A 5 -15.34 -1.51 -10.71
CA PHE A 5 -14.19 -1.62 -9.83
C PHE A 5 -14.03 -0.35 -8.98
N LEU A 6 -14.02 0.83 -9.60
CA LEU A 6 -13.93 2.10 -8.90
C LEU A 6 -15.08 2.31 -7.93
N TYR A 7 -16.32 1.93 -8.32
CA TYR A 7 -17.48 2.02 -7.45
C TYR A 7 -17.35 1.12 -6.21
N VAL A 8 -16.84 -0.10 -6.38
CA VAL A 8 -16.59 -1.03 -5.25
C VAL A 8 -15.55 -0.45 -4.29
N ILE A 9 -14.44 0.09 -4.81
CA ILE A 9 -13.37 0.65 -3.97
C ILE A 9 -13.85 1.91 -3.24
N ALA A 10 -14.58 2.79 -3.92
CA ALA A 10 -15.03 4.06 -3.34
C ALA A 10 -16.09 3.87 -2.24
N HIS A 11 -16.97 2.87 -2.38
CA HIS A 11 -18.13 2.72 -1.50
C HIS A 11 -18.13 1.47 -0.62
N HIS A 12 -17.18 0.55 -0.83
CA HIS A 12 -17.06 -0.71 -0.07
C HIS A 12 -18.34 -1.57 -0.04
N HIS A 13 -19.16 -1.47 -1.08
CA HIS A 13 -20.43 -2.20 -1.15
C HIS A 13 -20.23 -3.69 -1.45
N LYS A 14 -21.12 -4.52 -0.89
CA LYS A 14 -21.17 -5.96 -1.20
C LYS A 14 -21.55 -6.15 -2.67
N ASN A 15 -21.01 -7.17 -3.32
CA ASN A 15 -21.30 -7.52 -4.73
C ASN A 15 -22.79 -7.56 -5.06
N ARG A 16 -23.65 -7.97 -4.12
CA ARG A 16 -25.12 -8.01 -4.33
C ARG A 16 -25.70 -6.60 -4.54
N VAL A 17 -25.24 -5.62 -3.77
CA VAL A 17 -25.70 -4.22 -3.90
C VAL A 17 -25.21 -3.63 -5.21
N VAL A 18 -23.94 -3.85 -5.52
CA VAL A 18 -23.32 -3.41 -6.78
C VAL A 18 -24.02 -4.07 -7.98
N GLY A 19 -24.32 -5.37 -7.86
CA GLY A 19 -25.06 -6.11 -8.89
C GLY A 19 -26.44 -5.52 -9.19
N PHE A 20 -27.18 -5.13 -8.17
CA PHE A 20 -28.45 -4.44 -8.31
C PHE A 20 -28.27 -3.10 -9.03
N GLN A 21 -27.32 -2.26 -8.58
CA GLN A 21 -27.03 -0.95 -9.15
C GLN A 21 -26.67 -1.00 -10.64
N PHE A 22 -25.80 -1.97 -11.01
CA PHE A 22 -25.30 -2.11 -12.38
C PHE A 22 -26.10 -3.12 -13.22
N LYS A 23 -27.22 -3.67 -12.70
CA LYS A 23 -28.05 -4.68 -13.34
C LYS A 23 -27.22 -5.89 -13.84
N ARG A 24 -26.36 -6.41 -12.98
CA ARG A 24 -25.47 -7.54 -13.27
C ARG A 24 -25.53 -8.57 -12.14
N SER A 25 -25.26 -9.85 -12.48
CA SER A 25 -25.14 -10.88 -11.45
C SER A 25 -23.93 -10.63 -10.55
N GLY A 26 -23.98 -11.11 -9.29
CA GLY A 26 -22.88 -11.00 -8.35
C GLY A 26 -21.58 -11.65 -8.87
N ASP A 27 -21.71 -12.74 -9.62
CA ASP A 27 -20.58 -13.40 -10.26
C ASP A 27 -19.92 -12.52 -11.33
N THR A 28 -20.73 -11.86 -12.17
CA THR A 28 -20.23 -10.90 -13.17
C THR A 28 -19.50 -9.73 -12.50
N ILE A 29 -20.05 -9.19 -11.39
CA ILE A 29 -19.39 -8.14 -10.60
C ILE A 29 -18.04 -8.64 -10.09
N SER A 30 -17.99 -9.82 -9.46
CA SER A 30 -16.76 -10.42 -8.94
C SER A 30 -15.71 -10.59 -10.04
N ARG A 31 -16.07 -11.14 -11.18
CA ARG A 31 -15.16 -11.28 -12.33
C ARG A 31 -14.62 -9.95 -12.80
N HIS A 32 -15.47 -8.93 -12.95
CA HIS A 32 -15.02 -7.61 -13.41
C HIS A 32 -14.06 -6.95 -12.42
N VAL A 33 -14.37 -7.01 -11.13
CA VAL A 33 -13.50 -6.48 -10.08
C VAL A 33 -12.14 -7.17 -10.09
N ASN A 34 -12.11 -8.51 -10.11
CA ASN A 34 -10.87 -9.28 -10.13
C ASN A 34 -10.06 -9.06 -11.42
N THR A 35 -10.70 -8.90 -12.56
CA THR A 35 -10.01 -8.64 -13.83
C THR A 35 -9.31 -7.28 -13.81
N VAL A 36 -10.00 -6.23 -13.34
CA VAL A 36 -9.40 -4.89 -13.24
C VAL A 36 -8.31 -4.86 -12.17
N LEU A 37 -8.54 -5.49 -10.99
CA LEU A 37 -7.54 -5.59 -9.94
C LEU A 37 -6.24 -6.25 -10.44
N LYS A 38 -6.35 -7.37 -11.16
CA LYS A 38 -5.17 -8.02 -11.76
C LYS A 38 -4.47 -7.12 -12.78
N GLY A 39 -5.23 -6.34 -13.56
CA GLY A 39 -4.67 -5.33 -14.46
C GLY A 39 -3.88 -4.26 -13.71
N VAL A 40 -4.44 -3.70 -12.65
CA VAL A 40 -3.77 -2.68 -11.81
C VAL A 40 -2.49 -3.25 -11.17
N ILE A 41 -2.54 -4.50 -10.64
CA ILE A 41 -1.35 -5.14 -10.06
C ILE A 41 -0.24 -5.31 -11.11
N ARG A 42 -0.58 -5.62 -12.36
CA ARG A 42 0.42 -5.75 -13.44
C ARG A 42 1.12 -4.44 -13.79
N LEU A 43 0.46 -3.31 -13.52
CA LEU A 43 1.03 -1.98 -13.74
C LEU A 43 1.99 -1.53 -12.63
N GLN A 44 2.24 -2.36 -11.61
CA GLN A 44 3.11 -1.96 -10.49
C GLN A 44 4.49 -1.46 -10.95
N GLY A 45 5.07 -2.06 -11.98
CA GLY A 45 6.37 -1.64 -12.52
C GLY A 45 6.37 -0.24 -13.17
N GLU A 46 5.20 0.22 -13.63
CA GLU A 46 5.00 1.57 -14.17
C GLU A 46 4.60 2.58 -13.09
N LEU A 47 3.89 2.11 -12.07
CA LEU A 47 3.32 2.96 -11.01
C LEU A 47 4.31 3.21 -9.86
N LEU A 48 5.17 2.24 -9.54
CA LEU A 48 6.21 2.40 -8.54
C LEU A 48 7.42 3.07 -9.18
N LYS A 49 7.93 4.11 -8.54
CA LYS A 49 9.09 4.86 -9.04
C LYS A 49 10.39 4.30 -8.49
N GLU A 50 11.45 4.41 -9.29
CA GLU A 50 12.79 4.16 -8.77
C GLU A 50 13.22 5.30 -7.83
N PRO A 51 13.83 4.98 -6.68
CA PRO A 51 14.27 6.00 -5.74
C PRO A 51 15.42 6.81 -6.32
N VAL A 52 15.27 8.14 -6.32
CA VAL A 52 16.32 9.08 -6.70
C VAL A 52 16.77 9.85 -5.46
N ALA A 53 18.04 9.77 -5.14
CA ALA A 53 18.59 10.46 -3.98
C ALA A 53 18.59 11.98 -4.15
N VAL A 54 18.30 12.70 -3.05
CA VAL A 54 18.48 14.15 -3.03
C VAL A 54 19.95 14.48 -3.30
N PRO A 55 20.26 15.25 -4.35
CA PRO A 55 21.63 15.60 -4.68
C PRO A 55 22.34 16.32 -3.53
N THR A 56 23.63 16.06 -3.34
CA THR A 56 24.45 16.78 -2.35
C THR A 56 24.58 18.28 -2.67
N SER A 57 24.40 18.63 -3.95
CA SER A 57 24.41 20.01 -4.47
C SER A 57 23.02 20.67 -4.44
N SER A 58 22.01 20.05 -3.85
CA SER A 58 20.67 20.63 -3.79
C SER A 58 20.69 21.98 -3.09
N ILE A 59 20.18 22.99 -3.77
CA ILE A 59 20.00 24.38 -3.25
C ILE A 59 18.60 24.59 -2.68
N ASP A 60 17.69 23.62 -2.81
CA ASP A 60 16.35 23.71 -2.24
C ASP A 60 16.44 23.64 -0.71
N GLN A 61 16.05 24.74 -0.06
CA GLN A 61 16.10 24.86 1.39
C GLN A 61 15.33 23.77 2.14
N ARG A 62 14.27 23.23 1.53
CA ARG A 62 13.44 22.14 2.13
C ARG A 62 14.23 20.85 2.28
N TRP A 63 15.16 20.59 1.35
CA TRP A 63 15.90 19.32 1.25
C TRP A 63 17.37 19.44 1.63
N ASN A 64 17.85 20.62 1.93
CA ASN A 64 19.28 20.88 2.22
C ASN A 64 19.81 20.06 3.40
N CYS A 65 18.95 19.74 4.39
CA CYS A 65 19.32 18.90 5.54
C CYS A 65 19.22 17.40 5.26
N PHE A 66 18.69 17.00 4.08
CA PHE A 66 18.38 15.62 3.73
C PHE A 66 19.20 15.13 2.54
N LYS A 67 20.46 15.56 2.44
CA LYS A 67 21.38 15.12 1.37
C LYS A 67 21.49 13.60 1.35
N ASN A 68 21.47 13.00 0.14
CA ASN A 68 21.44 11.56 -0.08
C ASN A 68 20.19 10.83 0.44
N PHE A 69 19.16 11.55 0.86
CA PHE A 69 17.88 10.98 1.23
C PHE A 69 17.19 10.36 0.01
N LEU A 70 16.77 9.11 0.13
CA LEU A 70 16.11 8.36 -0.95
C LEU A 70 14.59 8.38 -0.85
N GLY A 71 14.06 8.50 0.34
CA GLY A 71 12.63 8.49 0.56
C GLY A 71 12.26 8.42 2.04
N ALA A 72 11.02 8.78 2.36
CA ALA A 72 10.43 8.62 3.66
C ALA A 72 9.67 7.30 3.74
N LEU A 73 9.72 6.64 4.89
CA LEU A 73 8.95 5.43 5.14
C LEU A 73 8.06 5.61 6.36
N ASP A 74 6.85 5.09 6.28
CA ASP A 74 5.91 5.06 7.40
C ASP A 74 4.95 3.87 7.29
N GLY A 75 4.44 3.45 8.46
CA GLY A 75 3.40 2.43 8.56
C GLY A 75 2.03 3.09 8.60
N THR A 76 1.14 2.68 7.71
CA THR A 76 -0.26 3.14 7.71
C THR A 76 -1.22 2.01 7.96
N HIS A 77 -2.33 2.30 8.66
CA HIS A 77 -3.37 1.33 8.96
C HIS A 77 -4.56 1.50 8.02
N ILE A 78 -4.84 0.44 7.24
CA ILE A 78 -6.00 0.40 6.35
C ILE A 78 -7.07 -0.49 6.96
N SER A 79 -8.27 0.04 7.17
CA SER A 79 -9.39 -0.73 7.72
C SER A 79 -9.75 -1.91 6.83
N VAL A 80 -9.98 -3.07 7.44
CA VAL A 80 -10.29 -4.31 6.72
C VAL A 80 -11.50 -5.02 7.33
N HIS A 81 -12.23 -5.73 6.49
CA HIS A 81 -13.29 -6.64 6.92
C HIS A 81 -12.75 -8.07 6.90
N ILE A 82 -12.61 -8.67 8.07
CA ILE A 82 -12.08 -10.02 8.26
C ILE A 82 -13.03 -10.88 9.09
N ALA A 83 -12.83 -12.20 9.04
CA ALA A 83 -13.56 -13.15 9.86
C ALA A 83 -13.38 -12.85 11.36
N THR A 84 -14.40 -13.17 12.16
CA THR A 84 -14.39 -12.86 13.61
C THR A 84 -13.22 -13.54 14.33
N ALA A 85 -12.83 -14.75 13.91
CA ALA A 85 -11.70 -15.48 14.46
C ALA A 85 -10.36 -14.75 14.30
N ASP A 86 -10.16 -13.99 13.21
CA ASP A 86 -8.92 -13.29 12.91
C ASP A 86 -8.87 -11.87 13.47
N LYS A 87 -10.01 -11.32 13.91
CA LYS A 87 -10.08 -9.94 14.44
C LYS A 87 -9.04 -9.61 15.52
N PRO A 88 -8.69 -10.52 16.47
CA PRO A 88 -7.70 -10.19 17.50
C PRO A 88 -6.33 -9.82 16.92
N ARG A 89 -5.90 -10.50 15.85
CA ARG A 89 -4.60 -10.27 15.18
C ARG A 89 -4.55 -8.91 14.48
N TYR A 90 -5.69 -8.46 13.93
CA TYR A 90 -5.78 -7.20 13.18
C TYR A 90 -6.24 -6.02 14.02
N ARG A 91 -6.38 -6.21 15.33
CA ARG A 91 -6.75 -5.13 16.25
C ARG A 91 -5.55 -4.21 16.50
N THR A 92 -5.69 -2.96 16.11
CA THR A 92 -4.70 -1.90 16.37
C THR A 92 -4.72 -1.48 17.85
N ARG A 93 -3.70 -0.72 18.28
CA ARG A 93 -3.67 -0.11 19.62
C ARG A 93 -4.89 0.81 19.90
N LYS A 94 -5.51 1.36 18.86
CA LYS A 94 -6.73 2.17 18.93
C LYS A 94 -8.00 1.33 18.83
N SER A 95 -7.92 0.01 18.98
CA SER A 95 -9.04 -0.95 18.91
C SER A 95 -9.74 -1.05 17.55
N ALA A 96 -9.23 -0.41 16.51
CA ALA A 96 -9.74 -0.56 15.15
C ALA A 96 -9.24 -1.87 14.53
N ILE A 97 -10.01 -2.44 13.60
CA ILE A 97 -9.60 -3.62 12.82
C ILE A 97 -8.98 -3.14 11.51
N ALA A 98 -7.68 -3.30 11.38
CA ALA A 98 -6.93 -2.80 10.24
C ALA A 98 -5.73 -3.70 9.90
N THR A 99 -5.27 -3.63 8.67
CA THR A 99 -3.96 -4.15 8.25
C THR A 99 -2.93 -3.05 8.33
N ASN A 100 -1.71 -3.37 8.75
CA ASN A 100 -0.59 -2.46 8.67
C ASN A 100 0.06 -2.58 7.29
N VAL A 101 0.33 -1.45 6.66
CA VAL A 101 0.94 -1.33 5.33
C VAL A 101 2.14 -0.39 5.44
N LEU A 102 3.34 -0.91 5.19
CA LEU A 102 4.52 -0.08 5.09
C LEU A 102 4.56 0.57 3.71
N GLY A 103 4.60 1.89 3.67
CA GLY A 103 4.78 2.71 2.47
C GLY A 103 6.13 3.41 2.46
N VAL A 104 6.73 3.54 1.29
CA VAL A 104 7.92 4.36 1.06
C VAL A 104 7.62 5.30 -0.09
N CYS A 105 7.88 6.59 0.10
CA CYS A 105 7.68 7.62 -0.92
C CYS A 105 8.94 8.47 -1.13
N SER A 106 9.08 9.02 -2.34
CA SER A 106 10.12 9.98 -2.69
C SER A 106 9.87 11.35 -2.04
N GLN A 107 10.81 12.28 -2.24
CA GLN A 107 10.65 13.69 -1.88
C GLN A 107 9.43 14.36 -2.54
N ASP A 108 9.02 13.87 -3.71
CA ASP A 108 7.89 14.40 -4.50
C ASP A 108 6.59 13.62 -4.21
N LEU A 109 6.56 12.83 -3.12
CA LEU A 109 5.44 11.98 -2.71
C LEU A 109 5.06 10.88 -3.72
N GLU A 110 5.96 10.52 -4.62
CA GLU A 110 5.77 9.37 -5.51
C GLU A 110 6.06 8.08 -4.77
N VAL A 111 5.22 7.07 -4.98
CA VAL A 111 5.36 5.78 -4.28
C VAL A 111 6.52 4.98 -4.86
N ILE A 112 7.49 4.64 -4.00
CA ILE A 112 8.67 3.82 -4.33
C ILE A 112 8.43 2.35 -3.99
N TYR A 113 7.85 2.08 -2.82
CA TYR A 113 7.67 0.72 -2.32
C TYR A 113 6.42 0.63 -1.43
N VAL A 114 5.72 -0.50 -1.53
CA VAL A 114 4.57 -0.81 -0.67
C VAL A 114 4.67 -2.25 -0.18
N TYR A 115 4.55 -2.46 1.12
CA TYR A 115 4.52 -3.77 1.74
C TYR A 115 3.24 -3.95 2.57
N PRO A 116 2.18 -4.50 1.97
CA PRO A 116 0.89 -4.69 2.63
C PRO A 116 0.79 -6.02 3.36
N GLY A 117 -0.25 -6.16 4.19
CA GLY A 117 -0.74 -7.44 4.68
C GLY A 117 -0.29 -7.82 6.08
N TRP A 118 0.34 -6.91 6.81
CA TRP A 118 0.69 -7.13 8.20
C TRP A 118 -0.50 -6.97 9.14
N GLU A 119 -0.44 -7.69 10.26
CA GLU A 119 -1.40 -7.57 11.34
C GLU A 119 -1.45 -6.13 11.88
N GLY A 120 -2.63 -5.61 12.22
CA GLY A 120 -2.77 -4.26 12.75
C GLY A 120 -2.04 -4.02 14.09
N SER A 121 -1.70 -5.10 14.81
CA SER A 121 -0.90 -5.06 16.04
C SER A 121 0.61 -5.05 15.79
N ALA A 122 1.07 -5.29 14.55
CA ALA A 122 2.49 -5.37 14.22
C ALA A 122 3.17 -4.01 14.38
N ALA A 123 4.33 -3.97 15.03
CA ALA A 123 5.15 -2.78 15.11
C ALA A 123 5.84 -2.50 13.77
N ASP A 124 5.93 -1.24 13.38
CA ASP A 124 6.52 -0.82 12.10
C ASP A 124 7.98 -1.29 11.94
N SER A 125 8.75 -1.34 13.03
CA SER A 125 10.11 -1.88 13.05
C SER A 125 10.18 -3.36 12.64
N ARG A 126 9.17 -4.16 13.00
CA ARG A 126 9.07 -5.57 12.58
C ARG A 126 8.72 -5.67 11.11
N VAL A 127 7.75 -4.87 10.67
CA VAL A 127 7.34 -4.81 9.25
C VAL A 127 8.50 -4.38 8.37
N LEU A 128 9.24 -3.36 8.77
CA LEU A 128 10.42 -2.86 8.07
C LEU A 128 11.52 -3.94 7.97
N ARG A 129 11.81 -4.63 9.07
CA ARG A 129 12.81 -5.71 9.07
C ARG A 129 12.47 -6.78 8.03
N GLU A 130 11.24 -7.25 8.03
CA GLU A 130 10.78 -8.24 7.05
C GLU A 130 10.81 -7.69 5.61
N ALA A 131 10.43 -6.42 5.42
CA ALA A 131 10.48 -5.79 4.11
C ALA A 131 11.91 -5.76 3.53
N ILE A 132 12.93 -5.56 4.38
CA ILE A 132 14.34 -5.55 3.96
C ILE A 132 14.84 -6.97 3.64
N TYR A 133 14.51 -7.97 4.46
CA TYR A 133 15.01 -9.34 4.29
C TYR A 133 14.28 -10.15 3.22
N LYS A 134 13.10 -9.70 2.79
CA LYS A 134 12.31 -10.42 1.79
C LYS A 134 13.01 -10.45 0.43
N LYS A 135 12.94 -11.59 -0.26
CA LYS A 135 13.34 -11.67 -1.68
C LYS A 135 12.54 -10.65 -2.50
N ASN A 136 13.19 -9.77 -3.22
CA ASN A 136 12.60 -8.60 -3.89
C ASN A 136 11.96 -7.59 -2.91
N GLY A 137 12.51 -7.47 -1.70
CA GLY A 137 12.08 -6.54 -0.68
C GLY A 137 12.62 -5.12 -0.90
N LEU A 138 12.46 -4.30 0.15
CA LEU A 138 12.95 -2.93 0.15
C LEU A 138 14.49 -2.93 0.10
N LYS A 139 15.04 -2.33 -0.96
CA LYS A 139 16.50 -2.15 -1.08
C LYS A 139 16.91 -0.91 -0.31
N VAL A 140 17.69 -1.13 0.73
CA VAL A 140 18.33 -0.04 1.48
C VAL A 140 19.79 0.05 1.00
N PRO A 141 20.26 1.23 0.57
CA PRO A 141 21.67 1.40 0.19
C PRO A 141 22.60 1.09 1.35
N HIS A 142 23.74 0.48 1.07
CA HIS A 142 24.81 0.40 2.06
C HIS A 142 25.29 1.81 2.34
N VAL A 143 25.11 2.27 3.58
CA VAL A 143 25.70 3.53 4.02
C VAL A 143 27.19 3.29 4.14
N ILE A 144 27.97 3.92 3.26
CA ILE A 144 29.42 4.04 3.41
C ILE A 144 29.59 5.28 4.29
N TYR A 145 29.97 5.07 5.54
CA TYR A 145 30.39 6.14 6.46
C TYR A 145 31.74 6.69 6.04
#